data_069a0c696abc0da07ea9ad9ed7aaf44e
#
_entry.id   069a0c696abc0da07ea9ad9ed7aaf44e
#
_cell.length_a   1.000
_cell.length_b   1.000
_cell.length_c   1.000
_cell.angle_alpha   90.00
_cell.angle_beta   90.00
_cell.angle_gamma   90.00
#
_symmetry.space_group_name_H-M   'P 1'
#
loop_
_entity.id
_entity.type
_entity.pdbx_description
1 polymer ?
#
loop_
_entity_poly.entity_id
_entity_poly.type
_entity_poly.pdbx_seq_one_letter_code
_entity_poly.pdbx_strand_id
1 'polypeptide(L)'
;MKISSAEKGHTSFIIKELEEVIKKGNAHASFEDAVKGVPHALLGQVPEGLPYSIWQLTEHIRITQWDILEFSRDPDYESPKWPEGYWPKEKAPAHAVDFKKSVDRVLADRQAFIALLHQSGEEIYTPFPHGDGQSLFREALLITDHTSYHTGQIIVLRRLLKDWD
;
A
#
# COMPACT_ATOMS: atom_id res chain seq x y z
N MET A 1 22.10 -23.65 11.74
CA MET A 1 22.10 -23.14 13.15
C MET A 1 20.67 -23.21 13.65
N LYS A 2 20.37 -23.83 14.81
CA LYS A 2 18.98 -23.88 15.31
C LYS A 2 18.67 -22.54 15.96
N ILE A 3 17.66 -21.84 15.44
CA ILE A 3 17.12 -20.60 16.01
C ILE A 3 16.57 -20.87 17.41
N SER A 4 16.91 -20.03 18.39
CA SER A 4 16.46 -20.20 19.77
C SER A 4 14.95 -19.91 19.91
N SER A 5 14.32 -20.45 20.96
CA SER A 5 12.90 -20.16 21.25
C SER A 5 12.62 -18.69 21.56
N ALA A 6 13.62 -17.96 22.08
CA ALA A 6 13.53 -16.53 22.35
C ALA A 6 13.51 -15.70 21.03
N GLU A 7 14.36 -16.06 20.05
CA GLU A 7 14.40 -15.40 18.73
C GLU A 7 13.07 -15.58 17.98
N LYS A 8 12.47 -16.79 18.02
CA LYS A 8 11.14 -17.04 17.44
C LYS A 8 10.04 -16.19 18.08
N GLY A 9 10.14 -15.93 19.38
CA GLY A 9 9.21 -15.03 20.08
C GLY A 9 9.31 -13.58 19.60
N HIS A 10 10.53 -13.10 19.35
CA HIS A 10 10.77 -11.74 18.86
C HIS A 10 10.23 -11.51 17.44
N THR A 11 10.49 -12.44 16.51
CA THR A 11 9.99 -12.32 15.14
C THR A 11 8.47 -12.35 15.08
N SER A 12 7.83 -13.25 15.83
CA SER A 12 6.37 -13.30 15.91
C SER A 12 5.76 -12.00 16.46
N PHE A 13 6.42 -11.36 17.42
CA PHE A 13 6.01 -10.04 17.92
C PHE A 13 6.15 -8.97 16.82
N ILE A 14 7.30 -8.91 16.14
CA ILE A 14 7.54 -7.95 15.06
C ILE A 14 6.52 -8.11 13.93
N ILE A 15 6.20 -9.34 13.52
CA ILE A 15 5.18 -9.58 12.48
C ILE A 15 3.82 -9.02 12.90
N LYS A 16 3.43 -9.17 14.17
CA LYS A 16 2.18 -8.57 14.68
C LYS A 16 2.19 -7.04 14.64
N GLU A 17 3.31 -6.43 15.03
CA GLU A 17 3.44 -4.97 14.98
C GLU A 17 3.38 -4.46 13.52
N LEU A 18 4.06 -5.14 12.59
CA LEU A 18 3.97 -4.82 11.15
C LEU A 18 2.54 -4.96 10.64
N GLU A 19 1.84 -6.03 10.99
CA GLU A 19 0.43 -6.25 10.63
C GLU A 19 -0.46 -5.10 11.14
N GLU A 20 -0.29 -4.69 12.41
CA GLU A 20 -1.06 -3.58 12.99
C GLU A 20 -0.80 -2.25 12.25
N VAL A 21 0.45 -1.93 11.94
CA VAL A 21 0.79 -0.68 11.23
C VAL A 21 0.31 -0.71 9.78
N ILE A 22 0.43 -1.85 9.09
CA ILE A 22 -0.06 -2.04 7.72
C ILE A 22 -1.58 -1.90 7.65
N LYS A 23 -2.33 -2.41 8.65
CA LYS A 23 -3.80 -2.37 8.68
C LYS A 23 -4.37 -1.03 9.10
N LYS A 24 -3.72 -0.38 10.06
CA LYS A 24 -4.35 0.76 10.77
C LYS A 24 -3.38 1.90 10.88
N GLY A 25 -3.44 2.95 10.26
CA GLY A 25 -2.52 4.08 10.36
C GLY A 25 -2.14 4.60 11.77
N ASN A 26 -2.40 3.88 12.85
CA ASN A 26 -2.12 4.12 14.28
C ASN A 26 -2.14 5.59 14.77
N ALA A 27 -1.31 6.46 14.18
CA ALA A 27 -1.14 7.87 14.57
C ALA A 27 -1.94 8.85 13.67
N HIS A 28 -2.62 8.35 12.65
CA HIS A 28 -3.39 9.15 11.68
C HIS A 28 -4.56 8.34 11.12
N ALA A 29 -5.44 9.00 10.34
CA ALA A 29 -6.53 8.33 9.66
C ALA A 29 -6.01 7.23 8.72
N SER A 30 -6.69 6.09 8.65
CA SER A 30 -6.35 4.98 7.77
C SER A 30 -6.59 5.33 6.30
N PHE A 31 -6.05 4.51 5.39
CA PHE A 31 -6.39 4.59 3.97
C PHE A 31 -7.90 4.42 3.76
N GLU A 32 -8.52 3.48 4.46
CA GLU A 32 -9.97 3.24 4.41
C GLU A 32 -10.78 4.47 4.81
N ASP A 33 -10.36 5.18 5.87
CA ASP A 33 -10.99 6.42 6.27
C ASP A 33 -10.84 7.48 5.17
N ALA A 34 -9.64 7.63 4.62
CA ALA A 34 -9.33 8.62 3.60
C ALA A 34 -10.13 8.44 2.30
N VAL A 35 -10.48 7.20 1.92
CA VAL A 35 -11.23 6.92 0.69
C VAL A 35 -12.73 6.72 0.92
N LYS A 36 -13.17 6.61 2.17
CA LYS A 36 -14.56 6.37 2.53
C LYS A 36 -15.45 7.55 2.15
N GLY A 37 -16.53 7.25 1.43
CA GLY A 37 -17.59 8.21 1.13
C GLY A 37 -17.20 9.32 0.14
N VAL A 38 -16.04 9.25 -0.53
CA VAL A 38 -15.65 10.24 -1.52
C VAL A 38 -16.68 10.28 -2.67
N PRO A 39 -17.33 11.44 -2.93
CA PRO A 39 -18.27 11.58 -4.03
C PRO A 39 -17.57 11.32 -5.39
N HIS A 40 -18.23 10.58 -6.27
CA HIS A 40 -17.68 10.26 -7.60
C HIS A 40 -17.24 11.51 -8.37
N ALA A 41 -18.00 12.61 -8.26
CA ALA A 41 -17.69 13.88 -8.91
C ALA A 41 -16.34 14.50 -8.47
N LEU A 42 -15.83 14.14 -7.30
CA LEU A 42 -14.57 14.66 -6.76
C LEU A 42 -13.36 13.79 -7.11
N LEU A 43 -13.56 12.53 -7.50
CA LEU A 43 -12.48 11.57 -7.72
C LEU A 43 -11.44 12.04 -8.75
N GLY A 44 -11.87 12.74 -9.80
CA GLY A 44 -11.01 13.22 -10.85
C GLY A 44 -10.61 14.70 -10.74
N GLN A 45 -11.08 15.41 -9.72
CA GLN A 45 -10.73 16.81 -9.53
C GLN A 45 -9.30 16.96 -9.03
N VAL A 46 -8.57 17.90 -9.66
CA VAL A 46 -7.20 18.25 -9.29
C VAL A 46 -7.21 19.70 -8.83
N PRO A 47 -7.10 19.96 -7.52
CA PRO A 47 -6.98 21.34 -7.01
C PRO A 47 -5.78 22.07 -7.58
N GLU A 48 -5.89 23.40 -7.70
CA GLU A 48 -4.80 24.23 -8.17
C GLU A 48 -3.51 24.02 -7.34
N GLY A 49 -2.38 23.90 -8.04
CA GLY A 49 -1.08 23.67 -7.41
C GLY A 49 -0.78 22.22 -7.01
N LEU A 50 -1.72 21.29 -7.22
CA LEU A 50 -1.47 19.86 -6.97
C LEU A 50 -1.42 19.07 -8.29
N PRO A 51 -0.56 18.04 -8.39
CA PRO A 51 -0.36 17.30 -9.64
C PRO A 51 -1.32 16.13 -9.86
N TYR A 52 -2.04 15.68 -8.80
CA TYR A 52 -2.82 14.44 -8.81
C TYR A 52 -4.27 14.66 -8.40
N SER A 53 -5.14 13.75 -8.82
CA SER A 53 -6.49 13.56 -8.31
C SER A 53 -6.53 12.49 -7.20
N ILE A 54 -7.66 12.39 -6.48
CA ILE A 54 -7.91 11.31 -5.51
C ILE A 54 -7.85 9.94 -6.20
N TRP A 55 -8.42 9.82 -7.40
CA TRP A 55 -8.35 8.60 -8.21
C TRP A 55 -6.91 8.19 -8.51
N GLN A 56 -6.09 9.13 -8.98
CA GLN A 56 -4.71 8.85 -9.35
C GLN A 56 -3.88 8.39 -8.15
N LEU A 57 -4.06 9.02 -6.98
CA LEU A 57 -3.38 8.59 -5.76
C LEU A 57 -3.84 7.19 -5.30
N THR A 58 -5.14 6.90 -5.38
CA THR A 58 -5.68 5.59 -5.01
C THR A 58 -5.13 4.49 -5.92
N GLU A 59 -5.09 4.72 -7.24
CA GLU A 59 -4.52 3.78 -8.20
C GLU A 59 -3.00 3.62 -8.03
N HIS A 60 -2.29 4.69 -7.72
CA HIS A 60 -0.87 4.63 -7.44
C HIS A 60 -0.57 3.75 -6.21
N ILE A 61 -1.31 3.93 -5.12
CA ILE A 61 -1.23 3.04 -3.94
C ILE A 61 -1.50 1.59 -4.35
N ARG A 62 -2.56 1.35 -5.14
CA ARG A 62 -2.93 0.00 -5.59
C ARG A 62 -1.83 -0.66 -6.41
N ILE A 63 -1.31 0.07 -7.40
CA ILE A 63 -0.27 -0.46 -8.30
C ILE A 63 1.00 -0.75 -7.53
N THR A 64 1.45 0.19 -6.69
CA THR A 64 2.68 0.04 -5.90
C THR A 64 2.57 -1.13 -4.90
N GLN A 65 1.44 -1.22 -4.19
CA GLN A 65 1.27 -2.31 -3.21
C GLN A 65 1.17 -3.68 -3.89
N TRP A 66 0.48 -3.76 -5.04
CA TRP A 66 0.43 -4.98 -5.85
C TRP A 66 1.82 -5.35 -6.38
N ASP A 67 2.59 -4.41 -6.89
CA ASP A 67 3.97 -4.62 -7.35
C ASP A 67 4.86 -5.18 -6.22
N ILE A 68 4.82 -4.56 -5.04
CA ILE A 68 5.56 -5.02 -3.86
C ILE A 68 5.16 -6.46 -3.49
N LEU A 69 3.87 -6.79 -3.52
CA LEU A 69 3.37 -8.13 -3.23
C LEU A 69 3.88 -9.16 -4.25
N GLU A 70 3.76 -8.86 -5.56
CA GLU A 70 4.20 -9.78 -6.62
C GLU A 70 5.72 -9.97 -6.57
N PHE A 71 6.49 -8.90 -6.44
CA PHE A 71 7.94 -8.96 -6.27
C PHE A 71 8.34 -9.80 -5.06
N SER A 72 7.59 -9.70 -3.95
CA SER A 72 7.91 -10.45 -2.72
C SER A 72 7.63 -11.95 -2.82
N ARG A 73 6.77 -12.40 -3.73
CA ARG A 73 6.31 -13.81 -3.79
C ARG A 73 6.69 -14.56 -5.06
N ASP A 74 7.05 -13.86 -6.12
CA ASP A 74 7.36 -14.45 -7.42
C ASP A 74 8.74 -13.98 -7.89
N PRO A 75 9.75 -14.88 -7.91
CA PRO A 75 11.10 -14.54 -8.36
C PRO A 75 11.20 -14.22 -9.85
N ASP A 76 10.22 -14.61 -10.65
CA ASP A 76 10.17 -14.36 -12.10
C ASP A 76 9.32 -13.11 -12.45
N TYR A 77 8.79 -12.42 -11.43
CA TYR A 77 7.98 -11.22 -11.63
C TYR A 77 8.83 -10.04 -12.11
N GLU A 78 8.35 -9.34 -13.13
CA GLU A 78 8.94 -8.10 -13.64
C GLU A 78 8.09 -6.89 -13.23
N SER A 79 8.68 -5.99 -12.46
CA SER A 79 8.03 -4.76 -12.01
C SER A 79 7.69 -3.82 -13.18
N PRO A 80 6.60 -3.04 -13.07
CA PRO A 80 6.26 -2.02 -14.04
C PRO A 80 7.41 -1.02 -14.23
N LYS A 81 7.51 -0.44 -15.42
CA LYS A 81 8.53 0.57 -15.70
C LYS A 81 8.27 1.84 -14.89
N TRP A 82 9.26 2.24 -14.10
CA TRP A 82 9.21 3.48 -13.33
C TRP A 82 9.51 4.72 -14.20
N PRO A 83 8.81 5.86 -14.00
CA PRO A 83 7.62 6.04 -13.13
C PRO A 83 6.29 5.75 -13.83
N GLU A 84 6.28 5.60 -15.16
CA GLU A 84 5.08 5.61 -16.01
C GLU A 84 4.11 4.45 -15.71
N GLY A 85 4.64 3.29 -15.31
CA GLY A 85 3.84 2.11 -14.98
C GLY A 85 3.13 2.17 -13.64
N TYR A 86 3.46 3.15 -12.79
CA TYR A 86 2.90 3.29 -11.44
C TYR A 86 1.80 4.33 -11.32
N TRP A 87 1.52 5.07 -12.39
CA TRP A 87 0.51 6.13 -12.40
C TRP A 87 -0.52 5.92 -13.48
N PRO A 88 -1.83 5.99 -13.17
CA PRO A 88 -2.85 5.97 -14.19
C PRO A 88 -2.79 7.26 -15.02
N LYS A 89 -3.02 7.15 -16.33
CA LYS A 89 -3.05 8.29 -17.24
C LYS A 89 -4.30 9.13 -17.02
N GLU A 90 -5.42 8.48 -16.75
CA GLU A 90 -6.72 9.09 -16.54
C GLU A 90 -6.79 9.73 -15.16
N LYS A 91 -7.31 10.96 -15.10
CA LYS A 91 -7.49 11.70 -13.85
C LYS A 91 -8.70 11.21 -13.03
N ALA A 92 -9.63 10.50 -13.66
CA ALA A 92 -10.86 10.01 -13.05
C ALA A 92 -11.12 8.56 -13.45
N PRO A 93 -11.85 7.77 -12.61
CA PRO A 93 -12.29 6.45 -13.01
C PRO A 93 -13.32 6.54 -14.13
N ALA A 94 -13.32 5.57 -15.06
CA ALA A 94 -14.30 5.55 -16.15
C ALA A 94 -15.74 5.36 -15.65
N HIS A 95 -15.91 4.57 -14.56
CA HIS A 95 -17.20 4.32 -13.92
C HIS A 95 -17.07 4.40 -12.40
N ALA A 96 -18.17 4.75 -11.71
CA ALA A 96 -18.20 4.84 -10.24
C ALA A 96 -17.76 3.54 -9.54
N VAL A 97 -18.06 2.39 -10.14
CA VAL A 97 -17.69 1.07 -9.61
C VAL A 97 -16.18 0.83 -9.65
N ASP A 98 -15.43 1.49 -10.53
CA ASP A 98 -13.99 1.24 -10.69
C ASP A 98 -13.20 1.74 -9.50
N PHE A 99 -13.61 2.87 -8.91
CA PHE A 99 -13.00 3.35 -7.66
C PHE A 99 -13.16 2.33 -6.53
N LYS A 100 -14.38 1.78 -6.37
CA LYS A 100 -14.61 0.75 -5.37
C LYS A 100 -13.75 -0.49 -5.62
N LYS A 101 -13.66 -0.96 -6.87
CA LYS A 101 -12.80 -2.10 -7.23
C LYS A 101 -11.34 -1.85 -6.90
N SER A 102 -10.84 -0.63 -7.15
CA SER A 102 -9.47 -0.25 -6.81
C SER A 102 -9.23 -0.32 -5.30
N VAL A 103 -10.12 0.25 -4.49
CA VAL A 103 -10.05 0.18 -3.03
C VAL A 103 -10.10 -1.28 -2.55
N ASP A 104 -11.06 -2.07 -3.05
CA ASP A 104 -11.19 -3.49 -2.69
C ASP A 104 -9.90 -4.26 -3.02
N ARG A 105 -9.23 -3.92 -4.14
CA ARG A 105 -7.96 -4.55 -4.52
C ARG A 105 -6.82 -4.17 -3.58
N VAL A 106 -6.70 -2.90 -3.19
CA VAL A 106 -5.72 -2.47 -2.17
C VAL A 106 -5.88 -3.31 -0.90
N LEU A 107 -7.11 -3.49 -0.43
CA LEU A 107 -7.38 -4.25 0.79
C LEU A 107 -7.06 -5.74 0.62
N ALA A 108 -7.39 -6.33 -0.53
CA ALA A 108 -7.10 -7.74 -0.83
C ALA A 108 -5.58 -8.01 -0.91
N ASP A 109 -4.83 -7.16 -1.62
CA ASP A 109 -3.37 -7.30 -1.76
C ASP A 109 -2.66 -7.07 -0.41
N ARG A 110 -3.18 -6.16 0.42
CA ARG A 110 -2.72 -5.95 1.81
C ARG A 110 -2.89 -7.23 2.65
N GLN A 111 -4.04 -7.88 2.58
CA GLN A 111 -4.27 -9.12 3.31
C GLN A 111 -3.37 -10.25 2.81
N ALA A 112 -3.15 -10.35 1.49
CA ALA A 112 -2.24 -11.33 0.91
C ALA A 112 -0.79 -11.10 1.38
N PHE A 113 -0.34 -9.84 1.46
CA PHE A 113 1.00 -9.50 1.96
C PHE A 113 1.15 -9.84 3.46
N ILE A 114 0.15 -9.55 4.29
CA ILE A 114 0.15 -9.93 5.71
C ILE A 114 0.21 -11.45 5.87
N ALA A 115 -0.55 -12.20 5.05
CA ALA A 115 -0.48 -13.66 5.06
C ALA A 115 0.94 -14.17 4.71
N LEU A 116 1.59 -13.53 3.74
CA LEU A 116 2.98 -13.85 3.37
C LEU A 116 3.96 -13.60 4.54
N LEU A 117 3.82 -12.48 5.28
CA LEU A 117 4.60 -12.21 6.49
C LEU A 117 4.47 -13.33 7.52
N HIS A 118 3.25 -13.76 7.83
CA HIS A 118 3.01 -14.84 8.79
C HIS A 118 3.56 -16.19 8.33
N GLN A 119 3.46 -16.49 7.02
CA GLN A 119 3.97 -17.74 6.44
C GLN A 119 5.50 -17.81 6.46
N SER A 120 6.17 -16.68 6.26
CA SER A 120 7.63 -16.59 6.17
C SER A 120 8.33 -16.69 7.54
N GLY A 121 7.65 -16.36 8.63
CA GLY A 121 8.22 -16.46 9.98
C GLY A 121 9.60 -15.78 10.07
N GLU A 122 10.62 -16.53 10.50
CA GLU A 122 11.99 -16.01 10.68
C GLU A 122 12.66 -15.59 9.36
N GLU A 123 12.18 -16.07 8.22
CA GLU A 123 12.74 -15.74 6.90
C GLU A 123 12.39 -14.31 6.42
N ILE A 124 11.56 -13.56 7.15
CA ILE A 124 11.22 -12.16 6.78
C ILE A 124 12.44 -11.25 6.66
N TYR A 125 13.55 -11.58 7.30
CA TYR A 125 14.80 -10.80 7.25
C TYR A 125 15.76 -11.25 6.14
N THR A 126 15.50 -12.40 5.52
CA THR A 126 16.37 -12.96 4.48
C THR A 126 16.17 -12.18 3.19
N PRO A 127 17.24 -11.62 2.59
CA PRO A 127 17.14 -10.94 1.31
C PRO A 127 16.62 -11.88 0.21
N PHE A 128 15.76 -11.36 -0.66
CA PHE A 128 15.29 -12.10 -1.82
C PHE A 128 16.46 -12.42 -2.77
N PRO A 129 16.58 -13.66 -3.29
CA PRO A 129 17.64 -14.02 -4.22
C PRO A 129 17.58 -13.25 -5.54
N HIS A 130 16.41 -12.77 -5.93
CA HIS A 130 16.13 -12.01 -7.16
C HIS A 130 16.13 -10.49 -6.95
N GLY A 131 16.44 -10.02 -5.74
CA GLY A 131 16.47 -8.60 -5.41
C GLY A 131 17.89 -8.07 -5.16
N ASP A 132 17.97 -6.76 -4.95
CA ASP A 132 19.20 -6.02 -4.62
C ASP A 132 19.30 -5.77 -3.09
N GLY A 133 19.04 -6.83 -2.30
CA GLY A 133 19.07 -6.77 -0.84
C GLY A 133 17.72 -6.47 -0.17
N GLN A 134 16.62 -6.42 -0.92
CA GLN A 134 15.27 -6.34 -0.37
C GLN A 134 14.94 -7.64 0.37
N SER A 135 14.22 -7.50 1.49
CA SER A 135 13.66 -8.60 2.26
C SER A 135 12.18 -8.32 2.54
N LEU A 136 11.43 -9.34 2.93
CA LEU A 136 10.02 -9.18 3.23
C LEU A 136 9.77 -8.15 4.35
N PHE A 137 10.69 -8.08 5.32
CA PHE A 137 10.65 -7.06 6.37
C PHE A 137 10.79 -5.64 5.80
N ARG A 138 11.74 -5.42 4.87
CA ARG A 138 11.93 -4.13 4.20
C ARG A 138 10.70 -3.75 3.37
N GLU A 139 10.12 -4.69 2.65
CA GLU A 139 8.92 -4.45 1.84
C GLU A 139 7.69 -4.14 2.71
N ALA A 140 7.57 -4.72 3.91
CA ALA A 140 6.54 -4.35 4.88
C ALA A 140 6.66 -2.89 5.34
N LEU A 141 7.88 -2.43 5.61
CA LEU A 141 8.14 -1.01 5.93
C LEU A 141 7.81 -0.11 4.75
N LEU A 142 8.16 -0.50 3.52
CA LEU A 142 7.88 0.27 2.30
C LEU A 142 6.38 0.40 2.06
N ILE A 143 5.59 -0.67 2.17
CA ILE A 143 4.12 -0.60 2.06
C ILE A 143 3.54 0.39 3.06
N THR A 144 4.00 0.32 4.30
CA THR A 144 3.50 1.19 5.38
C THR A 144 3.81 2.65 5.12
N ASP A 145 5.08 2.97 4.82
CA ASP A 145 5.55 4.33 4.56
C ASP A 145 4.84 4.93 3.34
N HIS A 146 4.84 4.22 2.22
CA HIS A 146 4.24 4.67 0.97
C HIS A 146 2.73 4.89 1.09
N THR A 147 2.00 3.93 1.70
CA THR A 147 0.56 4.07 1.89
C THR A 147 0.23 5.23 2.82
N SER A 148 0.99 5.41 3.91
CA SER A 148 0.82 6.51 4.85
C SER A 148 1.04 7.87 4.18
N TYR A 149 2.11 8.01 3.40
CA TYR A 149 2.43 9.23 2.67
C TYR A 149 1.30 9.65 1.72
N HIS A 150 0.81 8.73 0.88
CA HIS A 150 -0.24 9.04 -0.08
C HIS A 150 -1.64 9.14 0.55
N THR A 151 -1.90 8.46 1.66
CA THR A 151 -3.12 8.66 2.46
C THR A 151 -3.21 10.11 2.96
N GLY A 152 -2.10 10.66 3.47
CA GLY A 152 -2.04 12.07 3.85
C GLY A 152 -2.35 13.01 2.69
N GLN A 153 -1.86 12.72 1.48
CA GLN A 153 -2.16 13.51 0.28
C GLN A 153 -3.64 13.42 -0.11
N ILE A 154 -4.27 12.25 -0.04
CA ILE A 154 -5.72 12.10 -0.28
C ILE A 154 -6.51 12.99 0.69
N ILE A 155 -6.16 12.98 1.98
CA ILE A 155 -6.84 13.82 2.99
C ILE A 155 -6.67 15.31 2.68
N VAL A 156 -5.47 15.75 2.28
CA VAL A 156 -5.22 17.14 1.86
C VAL A 156 -6.08 17.51 0.66
N LEU A 157 -6.16 16.63 -0.37
CA LEU A 157 -7.04 16.83 -1.53
C LEU A 157 -8.50 16.98 -1.10
N ARG A 158 -9.00 16.11 -0.25
CA ARG A 158 -10.37 16.17 0.25
C ARG A 158 -10.69 17.46 1.00
N ARG A 159 -9.74 17.94 1.82
CA ARG A 159 -9.88 19.25 2.51
C ARG A 159 -9.97 20.42 1.52
N LEU A 160 -9.11 20.44 0.52
CA LEU A 160 -9.15 21.46 -0.53
C LEU A 160 -10.46 21.42 -1.34
N LEU A 161 -11.01 20.22 -1.54
CA LEU A 161 -12.29 19.99 -2.21
C LEU A 161 -13.50 20.14 -1.27
N LYS A 162 -13.30 20.49 0.01
CA LYS A 162 -14.34 20.67 1.05
C LYS A 162 -15.16 19.40 1.32
N ASP A 163 -14.50 18.24 1.27
CA ASP A 163 -15.07 16.90 1.49
C ASP A 163 -14.44 16.17 2.70
N TRP A 164 -13.68 16.88 3.52
CA TRP A 164 -13.07 16.37 4.76
C TRP A 164 -12.98 17.48 5.80
N ASP A 165 -13.48 17.20 7.03
CA ASP A 165 -13.46 18.11 8.19
C ASP A 165 -12.09 18.15 8.89
#